data_62f9ea16e0448b0fbd99bae2b83f49d1
#
_entry.id   62f9ea16e0448b0fbd99bae2b83f49d1
#
_cell.length_a   1.000
_cell.length_b   1.000
_cell.length_c   1.000
_cell.angle_alpha   90.00
_cell.angle_beta   90.00
_cell.angle_gamma   90.00
#
_symmetry.space_group_name_H-M   'P 1'
#
loop_
_entity.id
_entity.type
_entity.pdbx_description
1 polymer ?
#
loop_
_entity_poly.entity_id
_entity_poly.type
_entity_poly.pdbx_seq_one_letter_code
_entity_poly.pdbx_strand_id
1 'polypeptide(L)'
;MTGSIEHPLGEQHLAGCLALSRAANWNQNEADWRLMLATGHGWGITLLDGTLAASTLVLPYQTFAWISMVLVLPEHRRKGYATHLLRVALADLRNRALTPILDATPAGREVYRQEGFRDTWSFKRLQLEKGVRTLFPEKGPDSALAWEKVLRLDREAFGASREPLLRNLATRLPRAAFFTEVGFVLGREGREALQLGPLVARDEDAAIGLLSQALRTIAPPLYVDAVDHAPRLQEWLTKQGFVSQRPFTRMVHGAGRAPGNEKLVYLVAGPELG
;
A
#
# COMPACT_ATOMS: atom_id res chain seq x y z
N MET A 1 -23.06 7.59 -19.33
CA MET A 1 -21.73 8.23 -19.31
C MET A 1 -21.50 9.09 -20.58
N THR A 2 -22.48 9.87 -20.97
CA THR A 2 -22.35 10.83 -22.06
C THR A 2 -21.35 11.91 -21.66
N GLY A 3 -20.30 12.09 -22.45
CA GLY A 3 -19.29 13.13 -22.23
C GLY A 3 -18.04 12.74 -21.43
N SER A 4 -17.74 11.45 -21.32
CA SER A 4 -16.48 10.94 -20.70
C SER A 4 -15.90 9.79 -21.52
N ILE A 5 -14.57 9.66 -21.49
CA ILE A 5 -13.81 8.66 -22.25
C ILE A 5 -13.03 7.79 -21.25
N GLU A 6 -13.24 6.47 -21.34
CA GLU A 6 -12.39 5.47 -20.68
C GLU A 6 -11.13 5.23 -21.52
N HIS A 7 -10.00 5.13 -20.87
CA HIS A 7 -8.70 4.86 -21.51
C HIS A 7 -7.71 4.19 -20.57
N PRO A 8 -6.68 3.49 -21.07
CA PRO A 8 -5.56 3.04 -20.26
C PRO A 8 -4.84 4.23 -19.59
N LEU A 9 -4.44 4.06 -18.34
CA LEU A 9 -3.59 5.02 -17.66
C LEU A 9 -2.14 4.85 -18.09
N GLY A 10 -1.43 5.96 -18.22
CA GLY A 10 -0.02 6.01 -18.49
C GLY A 10 0.60 7.26 -17.88
N GLU A 11 1.90 7.45 -18.08
CA GLU A 11 2.67 8.55 -17.48
C GLU A 11 2.16 9.93 -17.88
N GLN A 12 1.57 10.06 -19.06
CA GLN A 12 0.92 11.30 -19.52
C GLN A 12 -0.26 11.75 -18.64
N HIS A 13 -0.83 10.84 -17.83
CA HIS A 13 -1.94 11.14 -16.93
C HIS A 13 -1.50 11.44 -15.49
N LEU A 14 -0.19 11.48 -15.22
CA LEU A 14 0.38 11.60 -13.87
C LEU A 14 -0.15 12.83 -13.10
N ALA A 15 -0.29 13.97 -13.75
CA ALA A 15 -0.83 15.18 -13.12
C ALA A 15 -2.28 14.97 -12.63
N GLY A 16 -3.13 14.31 -13.42
CA GLY A 16 -4.50 13.95 -13.04
C GLY A 16 -4.53 12.92 -11.92
N CYS A 17 -3.65 11.91 -11.96
CA CYS A 17 -3.49 10.91 -10.92
C CYS A 17 -3.13 11.54 -9.56
N LEU A 18 -2.21 12.50 -9.56
CA LEU A 18 -1.84 13.27 -8.37
C LEU A 18 -3.00 14.14 -7.87
N ALA A 19 -3.79 14.72 -8.77
CA ALA A 19 -4.99 15.48 -8.40
C ALA A 19 -6.01 14.58 -7.69
N LEU A 20 -6.25 13.36 -8.18
CA LEU A 20 -7.12 12.37 -7.55
C LEU A 20 -6.64 11.99 -6.13
N SER A 21 -5.33 11.75 -5.94
CA SER A 21 -4.77 11.46 -4.61
C SER A 21 -4.94 12.64 -3.65
N ARG A 22 -4.68 13.87 -4.12
CA ARG A 22 -4.89 15.08 -3.32
C ARG A 22 -6.35 15.26 -2.91
N ALA A 23 -7.28 15.08 -3.85
CA ALA A 23 -8.72 15.20 -3.59
C ALA A 23 -9.25 14.13 -2.63
N ALA A 24 -8.56 12.99 -2.52
CA ALA A 24 -8.87 11.93 -1.56
C ALA A 24 -8.13 12.09 -0.21
N ASN A 25 -7.25 13.08 -0.05
CA ASN A 25 -6.35 13.24 1.10
C ASN A 25 -5.50 11.98 1.35
N TRP A 26 -4.97 11.40 0.27
CA TRP A 26 -4.11 10.23 0.34
C TRP A 26 -2.64 10.62 0.31
N ASN A 27 -1.78 9.77 0.87
CA ASN A 27 -0.36 10.04 1.08
C ASN A 27 0.52 9.85 -0.17
N GLN A 28 -0.03 9.30 -1.26
CA GLN A 28 0.75 9.00 -2.47
C GLN A 28 1.29 10.27 -3.11
N ASN A 29 2.60 10.25 -3.39
CA ASN A 29 3.32 11.27 -4.13
C ASN A 29 3.60 10.82 -5.58
N GLU A 30 4.36 11.62 -6.32
CA GLU A 30 4.72 11.34 -7.71
C GLU A 30 5.51 10.03 -7.87
N ALA A 31 6.46 9.77 -6.97
CA ALA A 31 7.27 8.55 -7.03
C ALA A 31 6.43 7.28 -6.80
N ASP A 32 5.37 7.36 -5.97
CA ASP A 32 4.43 6.24 -5.78
C ASP A 32 3.65 5.97 -7.08
N TRP A 33 3.10 7.00 -7.71
CA TRP A 33 2.37 6.84 -8.95
C TRP A 33 3.25 6.33 -10.10
N ARG A 34 4.48 6.87 -10.25
CA ARG A 34 5.45 6.38 -11.25
C ARG A 34 5.78 4.91 -11.03
N LEU A 35 6.04 4.50 -9.78
CA LEU A 35 6.30 3.10 -9.45
C LEU A 35 5.11 2.20 -9.84
N MET A 36 3.89 2.58 -9.46
CA MET A 36 2.69 1.80 -9.76
C MET A 36 2.40 1.73 -11.27
N LEU A 37 2.58 2.84 -12.00
CA LEU A 37 2.40 2.86 -13.46
C LEU A 37 3.48 2.06 -14.20
N ALA A 38 4.71 2.02 -13.68
CA ALA A 38 5.81 1.25 -14.27
C ALA A 38 5.72 -0.26 -14.00
N THR A 39 5.13 -0.66 -12.87
CA THR A 39 5.05 -2.08 -12.45
C THR A 39 3.67 -2.69 -12.65
N GLY A 40 2.68 -1.89 -12.99
CA GLY A 40 1.30 -2.29 -13.17
C GLY A 40 0.66 -1.68 -14.42
N HIS A 41 -0.65 -1.70 -14.43
CA HIS A 41 -1.47 -1.05 -15.46
C HIS A 41 -2.79 -0.60 -14.83
N GLY A 42 -3.55 0.22 -15.54
CA GLY A 42 -4.82 0.70 -15.01
C GLY A 42 -5.64 1.45 -16.04
N TRP A 43 -6.77 1.94 -15.59
CA TRP A 43 -7.71 2.68 -16.42
C TRP A 43 -8.13 3.98 -15.74
N GLY A 44 -8.39 4.97 -16.56
CA GLY A 44 -8.92 6.26 -16.17
C GLY A 44 -10.18 6.62 -16.93
N ILE A 45 -10.97 7.52 -16.35
CA ILE A 45 -12.08 8.19 -17.03
C ILE A 45 -11.74 9.67 -17.11
N THR A 46 -11.59 10.18 -18.33
CA THR A 46 -11.33 11.60 -18.60
C THR A 46 -12.60 12.26 -19.19
N LEU A 47 -12.92 13.44 -18.71
CA LEU A 47 -14.03 14.26 -19.18
C LEU A 47 -13.64 15.00 -20.46
N LEU A 48 -14.62 15.61 -21.13
CA LEU A 48 -14.41 16.35 -22.39
C LEU A 48 -13.49 17.57 -22.24
N ASP A 49 -13.40 18.12 -21.03
CA ASP A 49 -12.48 19.22 -20.70
C ASP A 49 -11.02 18.79 -20.38
N GLY A 50 -10.75 17.46 -20.50
CA GLY A 50 -9.44 16.90 -20.21
C GLY A 50 -9.20 16.51 -18.75
N THR A 51 -10.17 16.72 -17.84
CA THR A 51 -10.06 16.38 -16.43
C THR A 51 -10.11 14.86 -16.22
N LEU A 52 -9.10 14.25 -15.57
CA LEU A 52 -9.12 12.86 -15.13
C LEU A 52 -10.05 12.75 -13.90
N ALA A 53 -11.29 12.28 -14.12
CA ALA A 53 -12.33 12.22 -13.10
C ALA A 53 -12.26 10.97 -12.22
N ALA A 54 -11.70 9.86 -12.72
CA ALA A 54 -11.57 8.61 -11.98
C ALA A 54 -10.38 7.78 -12.43
N SER A 55 -9.89 6.90 -11.55
CA SER A 55 -8.81 5.96 -11.81
C SER A 55 -9.04 4.62 -11.15
N THR A 56 -8.36 3.60 -11.65
CA THR A 56 -8.12 2.27 -11.02
C THR A 56 -6.78 1.75 -11.51
N LEU A 57 -5.98 1.18 -10.62
CA LEU A 57 -4.71 0.53 -10.94
C LEU A 57 -4.74 -0.94 -10.54
N VAL A 58 -3.97 -1.74 -11.25
CA VAL A 58 -3.70 -3.16 -11.01
C VAL A 58 -2.20 -3.39 -10.98
N LEU A 59 -1.70 -3.96 -9.89
CA LEU A 59 -0.34 -4.43 -9.76
C LEU A 59 -0.34 -5.96 -9.83
N PRO A 60 0.08 -6.56 -10.97
CA PRO A 60 0.06 -8.01 -11.13
C PRO A 60 1.23 -8.66 -10.37
N TYR A 61 0.93 -9.75 -9.68
CA TYR A 61 1.88 -10.66 -9.08
C TYR A 61 1.70 -12.05 -9.70
N GLN A 62 2.42 -13.08 -9.22
CA GLN A 62 2.45 -14.39 -9.90
C GLN A 62 1.08 -15.03 -10.12
N THR A 63 0.25 -15.13 -9.06
CA THR A 63 -1.05 -15.82 -9.09
C THR A 63 -2.22 -14.92 -8.67
N PHE A 64 -1.91 -13.69 -8.31
CA PHE A 64 -2.89 -12.69 -7.88
C PHE A 64 -2.49 -11.29 -8.37
N ALA A 65 -3.40 -10.36 -8.24
CA ALA A 65 -3.12 -8.96 -8.53
C ALA A 65 -3.74 -8.04 -7.50
N TRP A 66 -3.05 -6.94 -7.23
CA TRP A 66 -3.49 -5.91 -6.30
C TRP A 66 -4.27 -4.84 -7.04
N ILE A 67 -5.56 -4.67 -6.72
CA ILE A 67 -6.36 -3.56 -7.22
C ILE A 67 -6.20 -2.40 -6.25
N SER A 68 -5.83 -1.25 -6.76
CA SER A 68 -5.61 -0.04 -5.96
C SER A 68 -5.99 1.23 -6.70
N MET A 69 -5.83 2.36 -6.06
CA MET A 69 -6.07 3.69 -6.62
C MET A 69 -7.46 3.82 -7.28
N VAL A 70 -8.46 3.15 -6.70
CA VAL A 70 -9.86 3.30 -7.09
C VAL A 70 -10.35 4.63 -6.54
N LEU A 71 -10.16 5.68 -7.32
CA LEU A 71 -10.37 7.06 -6.94
C LEU A 71 -11.38 7.74 -7.87
N VAL A 72 -12.18 8.64 -7.31
CA VAL A 72 -13.11 9.49 -8.06
C VAL A 72 -13.08 10.88 -7.45
N LEU A 73 -12.94 11.91 -8.28
CA LEU A 73 -13.04 13.30 -7.83
C LEU A 73 -14.38 13.54 -7.11
N PRO A 74 -14.41 14.33 -6.03
CA PRO A 74 -15.60 14.53 -5.19
C PRO A 74 -16.86 14.88 -5.98
N GLU A 75 -16.77 15.80 -6.94
CA GLU A 75 -17.86 16.29 -7.78
C GLU A 75 -18.38 15.26 -8.82
N HIS A 76 -17.62 14.17 -8.99
CA HIS A 76 -17.96 13.07 -9.91
C HIS A 76 -18.31 11.76 -9.20
N ARG A 77 -18.37 11.76 -7.87
CA ARG A 77 -18.80 10.59 -7.07
C ARG A 77 -20.26 10.26 -7.32
N ARG A 78 -20.65 9.03 -7.00
CA ARG A 78 -22.01 8.49 -7.17
C ARG A 78 -22.55 8.49 -8.61
N LYS A 79 -21.66 8.62 -9.60
CA LYS A 79 -21.96 8.49 -11.04
C LYS A 79 -21.60 7.10 -11.59
N GLY A 80 -21.21 6.15 -10.74
CA GLY A 80 -20.88 4.77 -11.13
C GLY A 80 -19.44 4.57 -11.61
N TYR A 81 -18.57 5.59 -11.67
CA TYR A 81 -17.22 5.50 -12.24
C TYR A 81 -16.33 4.49 -11.52
N ALA A 82 -16.32 4.48 -10.17
CA ALA A 82 -15.52 3.53 -9.40
C ALA A 82 -15.93 2.08 -9.68
N THR A 83 -17.23 1.79 -9.62
CA THR A 83 -17.75 0.45 -9.89
C THR A 83 -17.48 0.02 -11.34
N HIS A 84 -17.62 0.93 -12.29
CA HIS A 84 -17.33 0.65 -13.70
C HIS A 84 -15.86 0.27 -13.88
N LEU A 85 -14.91 1.10 -13.43
CA LEU A 85 -13.46 0.82 -13.54
C LEU A 85 -13.05 -0.43 -12.76
N LEU A 86 -13.67 -0.69 -11.61
CA LEU A 86 -13.45 -1.92 -10.87
C LEU A 86 -13.86 -3.16 -11.71
N ARG A 87 -15.01 -3.11 -12.37
CA ARG A 87 -15.47 -4.21 -13.23
C ARG A 87 -14.57 -4.41 -14.45
N VAL A 88 -14.02 -3.34 -15.03
CA VAL A 88 -13.01 -3.41 -16.09
C VAL A 88 -11.76 -4.15 -15.59
N ALA A 89 -11.25 -3.76 -14.41
CA ALA A 89 -10.12 -4.43 -13.79
C ALA A 89 -10.41 -5.90 -13.47
N LEU A 90 -11.59 -6.24 -12.94
CA LEU A 90 -11.99 -7.62 -12.66
C LEU A 90 -12.08 -8.47 -13.94
N ALA A 91 -12.57 -7.90 -15.05
CA ALA A 91 -12.61 -8.58 -16.34
C ALA A 91 -11.21 -8.88 -16.90
N ASP A 92 -10.28 -7.89 -16.81
CA ASP A 92 -8.88 -8.08 -17.18
C ASP A 92 -8.23 -9.20 -16.35
N LEU A 93 -8.38 -9.17 -15.03
CA LEU A 93 -7.79 -10.16 -14.13
C LEU A 93 -8.36 -11.56 -14.31
N ARG A 94 -9.65 -11.66 -14.64
CA ARG A 94 -10.28 -12.96 -15.01
C ARG A 94 -9.63 -13.53 -16.26
N ASN A 95 -9.40 -12.72 -17.29
CA ASN A 95 -8.75 -13.16 -18.54
C ASN A 95 -7.31 -13.62 -18.32
N ARG A 96 -6.64 -13.10 -17.30
CA ARG A 96 -5.28 -13.45 -16.90
C ARG A 96 -5.22 -14.57 -15.86
N ALA A 97 -6.35 -15.09 -15.41
CA ALA A 97 -6.45 -16.07 -14.31
C ALA A 97 -5.75 -15.61 -13.01
N LEU A 98 -5.77 -14.31 -12.72
CA LEU A 98 -5.21 -13.73 -11.50
C LEU A 98 -6.30 -13.49 -10.47
N THR A 99 -6.04 -13.84 -9.20
CA THR A 99 -6.96 -13.57 -8.10
C THR A 99 -6.90 -12.09 -7.70
N PRO A 100 -8.02 -11.33 -7.79
CA PRO A 100 -8.05 -9.94 -7.36
C PRO A 100 -7.98 -9.79 -5.84
N ILE A 101 -7.12 -8.90 -5.35
CA ILE A 101 -6.97 -8.54 -3.94
C ILE A 101 -6.96 -7.00 -3.83
N LEU A 102 -7.47 -6.47 -2.73
CA LEU A 102 -7.42 -5.05 -2.41
C LEU A 102 -7.48 -4.81 -0.90
N ASP A 103 -7.10 -3.59 -0.50
CA ASP A 103 -7.29 -3.09 0.86
C ASP A 103 -8.37 -2.01 0.86
N ALA A 104 -9.51 -2.32 1.44
CA ALA A 104 -10.68 -1.48 1.44
C ALA A 104 -10.70 -0.49 2.60
N THR A 105 -11.00 0.77 2.31
CA THR A 105 -11.49 1.70 3.33
C THR A 105 -12.91 1.31 3.79
N PRO A 106 -13.41 1.78 4.95
CA PRO A 106 -14.79 1.49 5.37
C PRO A 106 -15.84 1.85 4.32
N ALA A 107 -15.66 2.98 3.61
CA ALA A 107 -16.58 3.42 2.56
C ALA A 107 -16.54 2.52 1.30
N GLY A 108 -15.37 1.98 0.97
CA GLY A 108 -15.21 1.11 -0.20
C GLY A 108 -15.63 -0.34 0.06
N ARG A 109 -15.52 -0.81 1.31
CA ARG A 109 -15.73 -2.22 1.69
C ARG A 109 -17.07 -2.76 1.25
N GLU A 110 -18.15 -1.99 1.44
CA GLU A 110 -19.49 -2.42 1.05
C GLU A 110 -19.63 -2.52 -0.47
N VAL A 111 -19.09 -1.58 -1.21
CA VAL A 111 -19.07 -1.62 -2.68
C VAL A 111 -18.33 -2.86 -3.17
N TYR A 112 -17.18 -3.17 -2.58
CA TYR A 112 -16.37 -4.34 -2.96
C TYR A 112 -17.05 -5.67 -2.61
N ARG A 113 -17.78 -5.73 -1.50
CA ARG A 113 -18.60 -6.91 -1.15
C ARG A 113 -19.67 -7.20 -2.21
N GLN A 114 -20.35 -6.15 -2.70
CA GLN A 114 -21.36 -6.28 -3.76
C GLN A 114 -20.75 -6.76 -5.10
N GLU A 115 -19.47 -6.48 -5.32
CA GLU A 115 -18.70 -6.95 -6.48
C GLU A 115 -17.99 -8.30 -6.24
N GLY A 116 -18.30 -9.04 -5.17
CA GLY A 116 -17.85 -10.41 -4.93
C GLY A 116 -16.57 -10.54 -4.10
N PHE A 117 -16.08 -9.47 -3.48
CA PHE A 117 -14.96 -9.53 -2.54
C PHE A 117 -15.41 -9.99 -1.15
N ARG A 118 -14.52 -10.68 -0.46
CA ARG A 118 -14.71 -11.15 0.92
C ARG A 118 -13.56 -10.67 1.81
N ASP A 119 -13.91 -10.33 3.05
CA ASP A 119 -12.93 -9.92 4.05
C ASP A 119 -12.01 -11.08 4.41
N THR A 120 -10.74 -10.77 4.63
CA THR A 120 -9.75 -11.72 5.18
C THR A 120 -9.26 -11.25 6.55
N TRP A 121 -8.45 -10.21 6.61
CA TRP A 121 -7.93 -9.63 7.84
C TRP A 121 -7.89 -8.10 7.72
N SER A 122 -7.58 -7.42 8.83
CA SER A 122 -7.64 -5.96 8.90
C SER A 122 -6.37 -5.36 9.49
N PHE A 123 -6.21 -4.08 9.25
CA PHE A 123 -5.14 -3.25 9.78
C PHE A 123 -5.61 -1.81 9.94
N LYS A 124 -4.82 -1.01 10.64
CA LYS A 124 -5.12 0.41 10.87
C LYS A 124 -3.97 1.27 10.43
N ARG A 125 -4.28 2.36 9.76
CA ARG A 125 -3.35 3.46 9.65
C ARG A 125 -3.26 4.17 10.97
N LEU A 126 -2.06 4.20 11.52
CA LEU A 126 -1.71 4.98 12.69
C LEU A 126 -0.80 6.12 12.25
N GLN A 127 -0.94 7.28 12.90
CA GLN A 127 -0.14 8.46 12.62
C GLN A 127 0.57 8.97 13.86
N LEU A 128 1.77 9.50 13.67
CA LEU A 128 2.50 10.28 14.65
C LEU A 128 2.76 11.66 14.05
N GLU A 129 2.03 12.68 14.51
CA GLU A 129 2.11 14.03 13.94
C GLU A 129 3.30 14.83 14.47
N LYS A 130 3.58 14.70 15.76
CA LYS A 130 4.60 15.47 16.49
C LYS A 130 5.39 14.56 17.41
N GLY A 131 6.64 14.90 17.64
CA GLY A 131 7.50 14.24 18.62
C GLY A 131 8.90 14.79 18.50
N VAL A 132 9.52 15.08 19.62
CA VAL A 132 10.96 15.33 19.67
C VAL A 132 11.62 13.97 19.77
N ARG A 133 12.32 13.58 18.71
CA ARG A 133 13.12 12.34 18.69
C ARG A 133 14.58 12.71 18.53
N THR A 134 15.42 12.13 19.35
CA THR A 134 16.87 12.17 19.10
C THR A 134 17.15 11.28 17.90
N LEU A 135 17.52 11.90 16.78
CA LEU A 135 17.88 11.18 15.57
C LEU A 135 19.32 10.70 15.67
N PHE A 136 19.53 9.44 15.38
CA PHE A 136 20.85 8.84 15.31
C PHE A 136 21.18 8.55 13.83
N PRO A 137 22.36 8.94 13.34
CA PRO A 137 22.82 8.55 12.02
C PRO A 137 23.18 7.06 12.06
N GLU A 138 22.25 6.20 11.69
CA GLU A 138 22.55 4.78 11.49
C GLU A 138 22.64 4.51 9.98
N LYS A 139 23.66 3.75 9.57
CA LYS A 139 23.77 3.26 8.21
C LYS A 139 22.71 2.18 7.99
N GLY A 140 21.95 2.28 6.90
CA GLY A 140 21.18 1.17 6.40
C GLY A 140 22.09 -0.02 6.02
N PRO A 141 21.54 -1.21 5.87
CA PRO A 141 22.33 -2.42 5.65
C PRO A 141 23.02 -2.40 4.30
N ASP A 142 24.29 -2.76 4.32
CA ASP A 142 25.28 -2.63 3.25
C ASP A 142 25.70 -4.00 2.68
N SER A 143 24.79 -4.95 2.42
CA SER A 143 25.22 -6.18 1.77
C SER A 143 24.22 -6.84 0.83
N ALA A 144 24.73 -7.35 -0.32
CA ALA A 144 23.99 -8.20 -1.24
C ALA A 144 23.38 -9.44 -0.55
N LEU A 145 24.06 -9.96 0.49
CA LEU A 145 23.61 -11.10 1.29
C LEU A 145 22.33 -10.82 2.09
N ALA A 146 22.12 -9.59 2.54
CA ALA A 146 20.92 -9.19 3.25
C ALA A 146 19.70 -9.20 2.32
N TRP A 147 19.85 -8.84 1.04
CA TRP A 147 18.74 -8.81 0.08
C TRP A 147 18.17 -10.18 -0.22
N GLU A 148 18.97 -11.21 -0.36
CA GLU A 148 18.46 -12.57 -0.58
C GLU A 148 17.54 -13.03 0.57
N LYS A 149 17.93 -12.72 1.81
CA LYS A 149 17.14 -13.03 3.01
C LYS A 149 15.84 -12.24 3.04
N VAL A 150 15.91 -10.93 2.76
CA VAL A 150 14.75 -10.04 2.66
C VAL A 150 13.76 -10.56 1.62
N LEU A 151 14.21 -10.83 0.40
CA LEU A 151 13.36 -11.27 -0.70
C LEU A 151 12.71 -12.63 -0.42
N ARG A 152 13.45 -13.54 0.24
CA ARG A 152 12.90 -14.83 0.65
C ARG A 152 11.83 -14.68 1.72
N LEU A 153 12.10 -13.89 2.76
CA LEU A 153 11.15 -13.65 3.86
C LEU A 153 9.92 -12.89 3.37
N ASP A 154 10.11 -11.88 2.53
CA ASP A 154 9.00 -11.14 1.93
C ASP A 154 8.13 -12.03 1.05
N ARG A 155 8.73 -12.91 0.24
CA ARG A 155 7.96 -13.85 -0.58
C ARG A 155 7.13 -14.82 0.27
N GLU A 156 7.66 -15.28 1.41
CA GLU A 156 6.92 -16.11 2.36
C GLU A 156 5.74 -15.32 2.96
N ALA A 157 5.97 -14.08 3.36
CA ALA A 157 4.97 -13.21 3.99
C ALA A 157 3.89 -12.74 3.00
N PHE A 158 4.30 -12.26 1.83
CA PHE A 158 3.42 -11.65 0.83
C PHE A 158 2.78 -12.66 -0.13
N GLY A 159 3.47 -13.78 -0.40
CA GLY A 159 3.01 -14.85 -1.29
C GLY A 159 3.46 -14.73 -2.75
N ALA A 160 4.24 -13.71 -3.09
CA ALA A 160 4.85 -13.51 -4.40
C ALA A 160 6.12 -12.67 -4.29
N SER A 161 6.94 -12.66 -5.33
CA SER A 161 8.06 -11.73 -5.41
C SER A 161 7.56 -10.34 -5.76
N ARG A 162 7.97 -9.34 -4.96
CA ARG A 162 7.79 -7.90 -5.24
C ARG A 162 9.12 -7.15 -5.13
N GLU A 163 10.20 -7.80 -5.57
CA GLU A 163 11.56 -7.28 -5.50
C GLU A 163 11.72 -5.84 -6.06
N PRO A 164 11.18 -5.48 -7.25
CA PRO A 164 11.29 -4.10 -7.75
C PRO A 164 10.71 -3.07 -6.80
N LEU A 165 9.57 -3.38 -6.16
CA LEU A 165 8.94 -2.53 -5.16
C LEU A 165 9.83 -2.37 -3.92
N LEU A 166 10.32 -3.47 -3.34
CA LEU A 166 11.16 -3.42 -2.13
C LEU A 166 12.45 -2.64 -2.36
N ARG A 167 13.10 -2.84 -3.50
CA ARG A 167 14.31 -2.10 -3.87
C ARG A 167 14.03 -0.61 -4.04
N ASN A 168 12.90 -0.25 -4.67
CA ASN A 168 12.48 1.14 -4.79
C ASN A 168 12.27 1.79 -3.40
N LEU A 169 11.54 1.14 -2.49
CA LEU A 169 11.33 1.66 -1.14
C LEU A 169 12.64 1.85 -0.36
N ALA A 170 13.55 0.88 -0.43
CA ALA A 170 14.84 0.95 0.25
C ALA A 170 15.72 2.10 -0.27
N THR A 171 15.66 2.41 -1.57
CA THR A 171 16.42 3.53 -2.16
C THR A 171 15.80 4.88 -1.86
N ARG A 172 14.47 4.94 -1.67
CA ARG A 172 13.77 6.19 -1.39
C ARG A 172 13.97 6.70 0.03
N LEU A 173 14.01 5.80 1.02
CA LEU A 173 14.23 6.18 2.42
C LEU A 173 15.27 5.25 3.08
N PRO A 174 16.54 5.29 2.65
CA PRO A 174 17.56 4.33 3.09
C PRO A 174 17.81 4.39 4.60
N ARG A 175 17.64 5.56 5.24
CA ARG A 175 17.80 5.72 6.70
C ARG A 175 16.72 4.99 7.52
N ALA A 176 15.60 4.58 6.90
CA ALA A 176 14.56 3.79 7.55
C ALA A 176 14.57 2.31 7.13
N ALA A 177 15.54 1.88 6.33
CA ALA A 177 15.70 0.51 5.88
C ALA A 177 16.60 -0.27 6.86
N PHE A 178 16.00 -1.20 7.62
CA PHE A 178 16.72 -2.06 8.55
C PHE A 178 16.42 -3.53 8.27
N PHE A 179 17.46 -4.35 8.37
CA PHE A 179 17.38 -5.78 8.11
C PHE A 179 18.11 -6.54 9.23
N THR A 180 17.55 -7.69 9.60
CA THR A 180 18.14 -8.65 10.54
C THR A 180 18.01 -10.05 9.99
N GLU A 181 18.52 -11.06 10.70
CA GLU A 181 18.29 -12.47 10.35
C GLU A 181 16.81 -12.88 10.40
N VAL A 182 16.01 -12.17 11.19
CA VAL A 182 14.63 -12.53 11.52
C VAL A 182 13.58 -11.56 11.00
N GLY A 183 13.96 -10.49 10.28
CA GLY A 183 13.01 -9.55 9.75
C GLY A 183 13.63 -8.34 9.05
N PHE A 184 12.76 -7.50 8.49
CA PHE A 184 13.15 -6.23 7.88
C PHE A 184 12.03 -5.20 7.98
N VAL A 185 12.40 -3.93 7.92
CA VAL A 185 11.50 -2.79 7.75
C VAL A 185 12.03 -1.88 6.66
N LEU A 186 11.13 -1.36 5.85
CA LEU A 186 11.40 -0.34 4.83
C LEU A 186 10.50 0.87 5.06
N GLY A 187 10.73 1.91 4.26
CA GLY A 187 9.89 3.10 4.29
C GLY A 187 10.04 3.93 3.02
N ARG A 188 9.23 4.98 2.93
CA ARG A 188 9.24 5.93 1.81
C ARG A 188 8.74 7.30 2.24
N GLU A 189 9.07 8.30 1.45
CA GLU A 189 8.40 9.59 1.55
C GLU A 189 6.98 9.46 0.98
N GLY A 190 6.06 10.19 1.61
CA GLY A 190 4.74 10.43 1.08
C GLY A 190 4.46 11.93 0.93
N ARG A 191 3.27 12.26 0.50
CA ARG A 191 2.84 13.65 0.34
C ARG A 191 2.62 14.36 1.68
N GLU A 192 2.05 13.66 2.66
CA GLU A 192 1.69 14.19 3.97
C GLU A 192 2.69 13.80 5.05
N ALA A 193 3.19 12.58 4.99
CA ALA A 193 4.02 11.99 6.02
C ALA A 193 4.98 10.95 5.43
N LEU A 194 6.11 10.71 6.10
CA LEU A 194 6.90 9.51 5.86
C LEU A 194 6.05 8.28 6.21
N GLN A 195 6.15 7.21 5.44
CA GLN A 195 5.43 5.96 5.71
C GLN A 195 6.41 4.83 5.91
N LEU A 196 6.33 4.16 7.05
CA LEU A 196 7.05 2.93 7.32
C LEU A 196 6.20 1.72 6.94
N GLY A 197 6.82 0.80 6.26
CA GLY A 197 6.26 -0.44 5.73
C GLY A 197 6.86 -0.78 4.35
N PRO A 198 6.94 -2.07 4.01
CA PRO A 198 6.53 -3.21 4.83
C PRO A 198 7.45 -3.42 6.04
N LEU A 199 6.90 -3.99 7.11
CA LEU A 199 7.62 -4.60 8.22
C LEU A 199 7.24 -6.07 8.27
N VAL A 200 8.19 -6.93 7.97
CA VAL A 200 8.05 -8.38 7.98
C VAL A 200 9.03 -8.96 8.97
N ALA A 201 8.57 -9.81 9.88
CA ALA A 201 9.41 -10.41 10.90
C ALA A 201 8.90 -11.79 11.33
N ARG A 202 9.75 -12.59 11.98
CA ARG A 202 9.39 -13.93 12.48
C ARG A 202 8.48 -13.88 13.72
N ASP A 203 8.59 -12.81 14.53
CA ASP A 203 7.78 -12.60 15.72
C ASP A 203 7.62 -11.09 16.03
N GLU A 204 6.75 -10.76 17.00
CA GLU A 204 6.47 -9.38 17.40
C GLU A 204 7.66 -8.68 18.07
N ASP A 205 8.55 -9.40 18.76
CA ASP A 205 9.69 -8.79 19.42
C ASP A 205 10.71 -8.30 18.37
N ALA A 206 10.95 -9.10 17.34
CA ALA A 206 11.76 -8.71 16.18
C ALA A 206 11.12 -7.53 15.42
N ALA A 207 9.81 -7.52 15.24
CA ALA A 207 9.08 -6.44 14.60
C ALA A 207 9.21 -5.12 15.38
N ILE A 208 9.00 -5.15 16.71
CA ILE A 208 9.14 -3.99 17.59
C ILE A 208 10.60 -3.48 17.60
N GLY A 209 11.56 -4.39 17.64
CA GLY A 209 12.99 -4.06 17.59
C GLY A 209 13.38 -3.31 16.32
N LEU A 210 12.96 -3.83 15.15
CA LEU A 210 13.19 -3.20 13.83
C LEU A 210 12.52 -1.84 13.73
N LEU A 211 11.26 -1.74 14.15
CA LEU A 211 10.52 -0.49 14.10
C LEU A 211 11.13 0.55 15.05
N SER A 212 11.59 0.13 16.24
CA SER A 212 12.29 1.00 17.17
C SER A 212 13.57 1.59 16.55
N GLN A 213 14.34 0.78 15.82
CA GLN A 213 15.53 1.26 15.11
C GLN A 213 15.15 2.30 14.03
N ALA A 214 14.16 1.97 13.18
CA ALA A 214 13.71 2.90 12.15
C ALA A 214 13.21 4.24 12.72
N LEU A 215 12.46 4.19 13.82
CA LEU A 215 11.94 5.42 14.46
C LEU A 215 13.04 6.29 15.10
N ARG A 216 14.25 5.77 15.31
CA ARG A 216 15.40 6.57 15.80
C ARG A 216 16.08 7.37 14.69
N THR A 217 15.83 7.05 13.43
CA THR A 217 16.51 7.67 12.27
C THR A 217 15.63 8.64 11.49
N ILE A 218 14.34 8.68 11.78
CA ILE A 218 13.35 9.51 11.07
C ILE A 218 12.50 10.32 12.03
N ALA A 219 12.03 11.47 11.57
CA ALA A 219 11.19 12.39 12.34
C ALA A 219 9.73 12.39 11.82
N PRO A 220 8.76 12.71 12.69
CA PRO A 220 7.38 12.95 12.29
C PRO A 220 7.25 14.10 11.28
N PRO A 221 6.16 14.14 10.47
CA PRO A 221 4.99 13.26 10.55
C PRO A 221 5.26 11.87 9.96
N LEU A 222 4.70 10.83 10.62
CA LEU A 222 4.89 9.43 10.26
C LEU A 222 3.55 8.69 10.15
N TYR A 223 3.43 7.80 9.16
CA TYR A 223 2.36 6.82 9.03
C TYR A 223 2.92 5.40 9.12
N VAL A 224 2.15 4.52 9.78
CA VAL A 224 2.30 3.08 9.75
C VAL A 224 0.94 2.44 9.51
N ASP A 225 0.90 1.39 8.71
CA ASP A 225 -0.31 0.60 8.46
C ASP A 225 -0.16 -0.75 9.19
N ALA A 226 -0.50 -0.74 10.50
CA ALA A 226 -0.23 -1.83 11.43
C ALA A 226 -1.38 -2.84 11.50
N VAL A 227 -1.05 -4.14 11.38
CA VAL A 227 -2.02 -5.24 11.38
C VAL A 227 -2.75 -5.37 12.72
N ASP A 228 -4.04 -5.80 12.69
CA ASP A 228 -4.85 -5.94 13.91
C ASP A 228 -4.50 -7.20 14.73
N HIS A 229 -3.89 -8.21 14.11
CA HIS A 229 -3.51 -9.46 14.75
C HIS A 229 -2.17 -9.42 15.52
N ALA A 230 -1.54 -8.23 15.65
CA ALA A 230 -0.31 -8.01 16.41
C ALA A 230 -0.57 -7.07 17.61
N PRO A 231 -1.20 -7.57 18.72
CA PRO A 231 -1.66 -6.72 19.81
C PRO A 231 -0.53 -6.05 20.59
N ARG A 232 0.63 -6.71 20.76
CA ARG A 232 1.79 -6.13 21.46
C ARG A 232 2.41 -4.98 20.64
N LEU A 233 2.49 -5.11 19.32
CA LEU A 233 2.92 -4.03 18.43
C LEU A 233 1.95 -2.85 18.48
N GLN A 234 0.64 -3.10 18.47
CA GLN A 234 -0.39 -2.06 18.58
C GLN A 234 -0.27 -1.28 19.91
N GLU A 235 -0.11 -1.99 21.02
CA GLU A 235 0.11 -1.37 22.33
C GLU A 235 1.40 -0.55 22.35
N TRP A 236 2.50 -1.12 21.81
CA TRP A 236 3.79 -0.44 21.75
C TRP A 236 3.70 0.85 20.92
N LEU A 237 3.06 0.81 19.72
CA LEU A 237 2.84 2.00 18.89
C LEU A 237 2.04 3.09 19.62
N THR A 238 0.99 2.70 20.36
CA THR A 238 0.22 3.62 21.19
C THR A 238 1.10 4.29 22.25
N LYS A 239 1.97 3.53 22.93
CA LYS A 239 2.95 4.07 23.90
C LYS A 239 3.99 5.00 23.24
N GLN A 240 4.29 4.81 21.94
CA GLN A 240 5.13 5.74 21.18
C GLN A 240 4.39 7.02 20.75
N GLY A 241 3.09 7.14 21.03
CA GLY A 241 2.28 8.32 20.70
C GLY A 241 1.60 8.25 19.34
N PHE A 242 1.59 7.09 18.69
CA PHE A 242 0.79 6.89 17.47
C PHE A 242 -0.69 6.86 17.81
N VAL A 243 -1.50 7.54 16.98
CA VAL A 243 -2.97 7.56 17.08
C VAL A 243 -3.61 6.98 15.84
N SER A 244 -4.74 6.31 16.02
CA SER A 244 -5.46 5.70 14.89
C SER A 244 -6.08 6.77 14.00
N GLN A 245 -5.82 6.70 12.69
CA GLN A 245 -6.39 7.58 11.67
C GLN A 245 -7.61 6.92 11.01
N ARG A 246 -7.45 5.69 10.50
CA ARG A 246 -8.54 4.94 9.85
C ARG A 246 -8.23 3.45 9.74
N PRO A 247 -9.25 2.59 9.79
CA PRO A 247 -9.10 1.17 9.52
C PRO A 247 -9.08 0.86 8.02
N PHE A 248 -8.53 -0.33 7.71
CA PHE A 248 -8.60 -0.97 6.41
C PHE A 248 -8.95 -2.45 6.57
N THR A 249 -9.60 -3.01 5.56
CA THR A 249 -9.87 -4.45 5.48
C THR A 249 -9.26 -5.00 4.20
N ARG A 250 -8.37 -5.97 4.31
CA ARG A 250 -7.89 -6.74 3.16
C ARG A 250 -8.99 -7.64 2.68
N MET A 251 -9.25 -7.61 1.38
CA MET A 251 -10.33 -8.37 0.77
C MET A 251 -9.81 -9.13 -0.45
N VAL A 252 -10.36 -10.33 -0.66
CA VAL A 252 -10.04 -11.22 -1.78
C VAL A 252 -11.33 -11.50 -2.57
N HIS A 253 -11.25 -11.45 -3.90
CA HIS A 253 -12.38 -11.75 -4.76
C HIS A 253 -12.60 -13.27 -4.89
N GLY A 254 -13.87 -13.71 -4.82
CA GLY A 254 -14.23 -15.10 -4.96
C GLY A 254 -13.94 -15.96 -3.72
N ALA A 255 -13.60 -17.24 -3.92
CA ALA A 255 -13.35 -18.21 -2.85
C ALA A 255 -11.88 -18.30 -2.40
N GLY A 256 -11.01 -17.42 -2.94
CA GLY A 256 -9.60 -17.43 -2.64
C GLY A 256 -9.26 -17.07 -1.20
N ARG A 257 -8.07 -17.47 -0.76
CA ARG A 257 -7.44 -16.96 0.46
C ARG A 257 -6.48 -15.85 0.10
N ALA A 258 -6.18 -14.95 1.03
CA ALA A 258 -5.06 -14.05 0.90
C ALA A 258 -3.78 -14.87 0.73
N PRO A 259 -2.93 -14.56 -0.26
CA PRO A 259 -1.67 -15.26 -0.44
C PRO A 259 -0.70 -14.97 0.68
N GLY A 260 0.34 -15.80 0.78
CA GLY A 260 1.41 -15.62 1.77
C GLY A 260 1.04 -16.07 3.19
N ASN A 261 1.85 -15.60 4.12
CA ASN A 261 1.71 -15.88 5.55
C ASN A 261 1.50 -14.56 6.30
N GLU A 262 0.25 -14.22 6.58
CA GLU A 262 -0.14 -12.99 7.27
C GLU A 262 0.52 -12.82 8.65
N LYS A 263 0.85 -13.95 9.33
CA LYS A 263 1.48 -13.92 10.66
C LYS A 263 2.89 -13.32 10.66
N LEU A 264 3.53 -13.21 9.50
CA LEU A 264 4.83 -12.59 9.33
C LEU A 264 4.73 -11.09 9.00
N VAL A 265 3.52 -10.59 8.67
CA VAL A 265 3.28 -9.20 8.31
C VAL A 265 2.90 -8.41 9.54
N TYR A 266 3.65 -7.37 9.86
CA TYR A 266 3.40 -6.46 10.98
C TYR A 266 3.00 -5.05 10.52
N LEU A 267 3.62 -4.55 9.46
CA LEU A 267 3.15 -3.36 8.72
C LEU A 267 3.05 -3.70 7.23
N VAL A 268 1.98 -3.29 6.58
CA VAL A 268 1.87 -3.40 5.13
C VAL A 268 2.68 -2.30 4.43
N ALA A 269 3.04 -2.48 3.16
CA ALA A 269 3.77 -1.47 2.39
C ALA A 269 2.94 -0.21 2.13
N GLY A 270 1.63 -0.37 2.19
CA GLY A 270 0.57 0.60 1.97
C GLY A 270 -0.62 -0.07 1.31
N PRO A 271 -1.84 0.43 1.51
CA PRO A 271 -3.05 -0.17 0.93
C PRO A 271 -3.00 -0.29 -0.59
N GLU A 272 -2.20 0.54 -1.24
CA GLU A 272 -2.02 0.57 -2.68
C GLU A 272 -0.96 -0.39 -3.21
N LEU A 273 -0.08 -0.89 -2.34
CA LEU A 273 1.09 -1.70 -2.72
C LEU A 273 1.03 -3.16 -2.19
N GLY A 274 0.13 -3.42 -1.24
CA GLY A 274 -0.07 -4.72 -0.61
C GLY A 274 0.81 -5.08 0.58
#